data_af5a6cc0a2891697ab7a9230ffea00f5
#
_entry.id   af5a6cc0a2891697ab7a9230ffea00f5
#
_cell.length_a   1.000
_cell.length_b   1.000
_cell.length_c   1.000
_cell.angle_alpha   90.00
_cell.angle_beta   90.00
_cell.angle_gamma   90.00
#
_symmetry.space_group_name_H-M   'P 1'
#
loop_
_entity.id
_entity.type
_entity.pdbx_description
1 polymer ?
#
loop_
_entity_poly.entity_id
_entity_poly.type
_entity_poly.pdbx_seq_one_letter_code
_entity_poly.pdbx_strand_id
1 'polypeptide(L)'
;MIIKQLLDEDFVNYKKPSMFIGFPACSWKCDRECGMQVCQNGALATSQIKNIGFKTIVNRYINNPITSSVVCGGLEPFDTWDDLYCLVTYLRLSTQDDIVIYTGYYKEEIEVYINELKVFPNIIIKFGRYIPGCEKHYDEVLGIYLASDNQYAERIS
;
A
#
# COMPACT_ATOMS: atom_id res chain seq x y z
N MET A 1 -1.52 4.88 -15.08
CA MET A 1 -0.91 3.75 -14.32
C MET A 1 -1.71 2.46 -14.52
N ILE A 2 -1.05 1.35 -14.34
CA ILE A 2 -1.68 0.02 -14.35
C ILE A 2 -1.99 -0.39 -12.92
N ILE A 3 -3.21 -0.88 -12.67
CA ILE A 3 -3.66 -1.38 -11.37
C ILE A 3 -4.42 -2.69 -11.53
N LYS A 4 -4.58 -3.43 -10.45
CA LYS A 4 -5.45 -4.61 -10.37
C LYS A 4 -6.78 -4.32 -9.68
N GLN A 5 -6.78 -3.41 -8.72
CA GLN A 5 -7.97 -3.06 -7.95
C GLN A 5 -8.05 -1.57 -7.67
N LEU A 6 -9.26 -1.04 -7.66
CA LEU A 6 -9.59 0.28 -7.15
C LEU A 6 -10.91 0.14 -6.38
N LEU A 7 -10.85 0.36 -5.08
CA LEU A 7 -12.02 0.46 -4.20
C LEU A 7 -12.15 1.90 -3.76
N ASP A 8 -13.31 2.48 -4.01
CA ASP A 8 -13.58 3.86 -3.58
C ASP A 8 -13.62 3.98 -2.06
N GLU A 9 -14.02 2.88 -1.38
CA GLU A 9 -14.16 2.83 0.07
C GLU A 9 -13.62 1.51 0.62
N ASP A 10 -12.65 1.61 1.50
CA ASP A 10 -12.04 0.52 2.26
C ASP A 10 -12.00 0.87 3.74
N PHE A 11 -12.46 -0.03 4.58
CA PHE A 11 -12.57 0.16 6.04
C PHE A 11 -11.74 -0.86 6.83
N VAL A 12 -10.88 -1.62 6.15
CA VAL A 12 -10.17 -2.74 6.79
C VAL A 12 -8.65 -2.59 6.83
N ASN A 13 -8.08 -1.78 5.94
CA ASN A 13 -6.63 -1.66 5.82
C ASN A 13 -6.03 -0.46 6.56
N TYR A 14 -6.86 0.42 7.08
CA TYR A 14 -6.43 1.57 7.89
C TYR A 14 -7.55 2.02 8.81
N LYS A 15 -7.19 2.68 9.92
CA LYS A 15 -8.15 3.22 10.91
C LYS A 15 -9.09 4.31 10.38
N LYS A 16 -8.78 4.91 9.24
CA LYS A 16 -9.64 5.88 8.56
C LYS A 16 -10.27 5.24 7.32
N PRO A 17 -11.49 5.62 6.95
CA PRO A 17 -12.05 5.24 5.65
C PRO A 17 -11.11 5.64 4.52
N SER A 18 -10.75 4.71 3.66
CA SER A 18 -9.69 4.89 2.67
C SER A 18 -10.17 4.55 1.27
N MET A 19 -9.61 5.19 0.25
CA MET A 19 -9.57 4.61 -1.08
C MET A 19 -8.47 3.57 -1.14
N PHE A 20 -8.75 2.36 -1.61
CA PHE A 20 -7.74 1.32 -1.78
C PHE A 20 -7.33 1.17 -3.25
N ILE A 21 -6.02 1.14 -3.50
CA ILE A 21 -5.42 0.98 -4.82
C ILE A 21 -4.54 -0.25 -4.82
N GLY A 22 -4.96 -1.28 -5.57
CA GLY A 22 -4.23 -2.54 -5.71
C GLY A 22 -3.24 -2.49 -6.87
N PHE A 23 -1.96 -2.51 -6.56
CA PHE A 23 -0.84 -2.46 -7.50
C PHE A 23 -0.68 -3.76 -8.29
N PRO A 24 -0.08 -3.72 -9.51
CA PRO A 24 -0.21 -4.81 -10.48
C PRO A 24 0.88 -5.88 -10.39
N ALA A 25 2.03 -5.58 -9.78
CA ALA A 25 3.22 -6.41 -9.81
C ALA A 25 3.69 -6.83 -8.41
N CYS A 26 4.40 -7.95 -8.33
CA CYS A 26 5.10 -8.40 -7.13
C CYS A 26 6.26 -9.31 -7.51
N SER A 27 7.41 -9.08 -6.89
CA SER A 27 8.59 -9.94 -7.01
C SER A 27 8.48 -11.24 -6.18
N TRP A 28 7.37 -11.46 -5.46
CA TRP A 28 7.06 -12.69 -4.69
C TRP A 28 8.11 -13.04 -3.63
N LYS A 29 8.65 -12.04 -2.95
CA LYS A 29 9.67 -12.26 -1.91
C LYS A 29 9.16 -13.08 -0.74
N CYS A 30 7.89 -12.89 -0.32
CA CYS A 30 7.29 -13.69 0.74
C CYS A 30 7.32 -15.19 0.41
N ASP A 31 6.88 -15.56 -0.80
CA ASP A 31 6.86 -16.96 -1.26
C ASP A 31 8.27 -17.52 -1.38
N ARG A 32 9.21 -16.75 -1.90
CA ARG A 32 10.61 -17.18 -2.04
C ARG A 32 11.30 -17.41 -0.70
N GLU A 33 11.09 -16.55 0.28
CA GLU A 33 11.69 -16.73 1.61
C GLU A 33 11.10 -17.91 2.38
N CYS A 34 9.78 -18.14 2.22
CA CYS A 34 9.12 -19.28 2.85
C CYS A 34 9.35 -20.61 2.10
N GLY A 35 9.89 -20.57 0.88
CA GLY A 35 10.05 -21.74 0.02
C GLY A 35 8.72 -22.38 -0.43
N MET A 36 7.62 -21.67 -0.28
CA MET A 36 6.26 -22.13 -0.62
C MET A 36 5.35 -20.93 -0.89
N GLN A 37 4.24 -21.19 -1.57
CA GLN A 37 3.24 -20.15 -1.82
C GLN A 37 2.50 -19.77 -0.53
N VAL A 38 2.75 -18.57 -0.02
CA VAL A 38 2.14 -18.03 1.21
C VAL A 38 1.38 -16.73 0.99
N CYS A 39 1.50 -16.15 -0.21
CA CYS A 39 0.94 -14.84 -0.52
C CYS A 39 -0.58 -14.81 -0.28
N GLN A 40 -1.03 -13.89 0.58
CA GLN A 40 -2.44 -13.68 0.89
C GLN A 40 -3.21 -12.98 -0.24
N ASN A 41 -2.50 -12.39 -1.20
CA ASN A 41 -3.06 -11.65 -2.33
C ASN A 41 -3.14 -12.48 -3.63
N GLY A 42 -3.15 -13.81 -3.55
CA GLY A 42 -3.20 -14.69 -4.71
C GLY A 42 -4.40 -14.43 -5.64
N ALA A 43 -5.57 -14.15 -5.07
CA ALA A 43 -6.76 -13.79 -5.84
C ALA A 43 -6.57 -12.48 -6.63
N LEU A 44 -5.94 -11.48 -6.01
CA LEU A 44 -5.62 -10.22 -6.68
C LEU A 44 -4.56 -10.43 -7.77
N ALA A 45 -3.59 -11.31 -7.54
CA ALA A 45 -2.55 -11.63 -8.51
C ALA A 45 -3.11 -12.16 -9.84
N THR A 46 -4.20 -12.92 -9.78
CA THR A 46 -4.88 -13.49 -10.97
C THR A 46 -5.95 -12.58 -11.56
N SER A 47 -6.32 -11.49 -10.88
CA SER A 47 -7.34 -10.56 -11.37
C SER A 47 -6.88 -9.79 -12.61
N GLN A 48 -7.84 -9.28 -13.37
CA GLN A 48 -7.57 -8.48 -14.56
C GLN A 48 -6.90 -7.15 -14.21
N ILE A 49 -5.95 -6.75 -15.03
CA ILE A 49 -5.34 -5.42 -14.96
C ILE A 49 -6.29 -4.36 -15.54
N LYS A 50 -6.20 -3.16 -14.98
CA LYS A 50 -6.93 -1.98 -15.45
C LYS A 50 -5.93 -0.86 -15.71
N ASN A 51 -6.11 -0.13 -16.81
CA ASN A 51 -5.34 1.08 -17.06
C ASN A 51 -6.19 2.30 -16.72
N ILE A 52 -5.70 3.14 -15.80
CA ILE A 52 -6.42 4.31 -15.31
C ILE A 52 -5.46 5.49 -15.14
N GLY A 53 -5.88 6.69 -15.53
CA GLY A 53 -5.06 7.88 -15.37
C GLY A 53 -4.98 8.32 -13.92
N PHE A 54 -3.81 8.84 -13.51
CA PHE A 54 -3.60 9.41 -12.15
C PHE A 54 -4.66 10.45 -11.80
N LYS A 55 -4.94 11.39 -12.71
CA LYS A 55 -5.97 12.42 -12.51
C LYS A 55 -7.36 11.82 -12.25
N THR A 56 -7.68 10.71 -12.91
CA THR A 56 -8.97 10.03 -12.72
C THR A 56 -9.05 9.44 -11.31
N ILE A 57 -7.99 8.80 -10.83
CA ILE A 57 -7.91 8.26 -9.46
C ILE A 57 -8.06 9.40 -8.44
N VAL A 58 -7.27 10.46 -8.59
CA VAL A 58 -7.29 11.59 -7.67
C VAL A 58 -8.66 12.29 -7.67
N ASN A 59 -9.27 12.52 -8.83
CA ASN A 59 -10.60 13.10 -8.91
C ASN A 59 -11.67 12.21 -8.23
N ARG A 60 -11.59 10.89 -8.39
CA ARG A 60 -12.49 9.95 -7.69
C ARG A 60 -12.33 10.07 -6.18
N TYR A 61 -11.10 10.13 -5.70
CA TYR A 61 -10.80 10.29 -4.29
C TYR A 61 -11.34 11.61 -3.73
N ILE A 62 -11.01 12.74 -4.35
CA ILE A 62 -11.40 14.08 -3.86
C ILE A 62 -12.92 14.28 -3.87
N ASN A 63 -13.63 13.66 -4.80
CA ASN A 63 -15.09 13.75 -4.89
C ASN A 63 -15.83 12.75 -3.98
N ASN A 64 -15.12 11.86 -3.29
CA ASN A 64 -15.72 10.94 -2.34
C ASN A 64 -15.74 11.58 -0.94
N PRO A 65 -16.93 11.92 -0.38
CA PRO A 65 -17.02 12.58 0.92
C PRO A 65 -16.78 11.64 2.12
N ILE A 66 -16.65 10.34 1.89
CA ILE A 66 -16.50 9.31 2.93
C ILE A 66 -15.04 9.09 3.27
N THR A 67 -14.17 9.04 2.26
CA THR A 67 -12.76 8.69 2.46
C THR A 67 -11.91 9.90 2.86
N SER A 68 -10.97 9.68 3.76
CA SER A 68 -10.01 10.67 4.27
C SER A 68 -8.58 10.12 4.32
N SER A 69 -8.30 9.09 3.54
CA SER A 69 -6.97 8.49 3.36
C SER A 69 -6.92 7.64 2.10
N VAL A 70 -5.70 7.37 1.62
CA VAL A 70 -5.46 6.46 0.49
C VAL A 70 -4.56 5.33 0.95
N VAL A 71 -4.93 4.10 0.64
CA VAL A 71 -4.12 2.90 0.87
C VAL A 71 -3.62 2.36 -0.45
N CYS A 72 -2.32 2.32 -0.62
CA CYS A 72 -1.62 1.68 -1.73
C CYS A 72 -1.14 0.29 -1.27
N GLY A 73 -1.61 -0.75 -1.89
CA GLY A 73 -1.29 -2.12 -1.49
C GLY A 73 -1.60 -3.13 -2.59
N GLY A 74 -2.10 -4.26 -2.20
CA GLY A 74 -2.40 -5.35 -3.14
C GLY A 74 -1.18 -6.22 -3.37
N LEU A 75 -0.56 -6.19 -4.57
CA LEU A 75 0.71 -6.89 -4.76
C LEU A 75 1.85 -6.07 -4.12
N GLU A 76 2.75 -5.51 -4.87
CA GLU A 76 3.87 -4.77 -4.27
C GLU A 76 4.01 -3.38 -4.92
N PRO A 77 3.63 -2.30 -4.23
CA PRO A 77 3.72 -0.95 -4.80
C PRO A 77 5.14 -0.54 -5.21
N PHE A 78 6.16 -0.94 -4.45
CA PHE A 78 7.54 -0.59 -4.75
C PHE A 78 8.12 -1.30 -5.98
N ASP A 79 7.51 -2.40 -6.43
CA ASP A 79 7.90 -3.06 -7.68
C ASP A 79 7.42 -2.30 -8.94
N THR A 80 6.60 -1.26 -8.76
CA THR A 80 6.20 -0.30 -9.79
C THR A 80 6.40 1.13 -9.28
N TRP A 81 7.65 1.41 -8.89
CA TRP A 81 8.05 2.64 -8.22
C TRP A 81 7.61 3.92 -8.92
N ASP A 82 7.84 4.02 -10.23
CA ASP A 82 7.50 5.22 -11.00
C ASP A 82 5.99 5.54 -10.91
N ASP A 83 5.14 4.51 -10.98
CA ASP A 83 3.69 4.67 -10.84
C ASP A 83 3.31 5.07 -9.40
N LEU A 84 3.95 4.48 -8.39
CA LEU A 84 3.73 4.84 -6.98
C LEU A 84 4.12 6.30 -6.71
N TYR A 85 5.31 6.69 -7.11
CA TYR A 85 5.84 8.05 -6.88
C TYR A 85 4.99 9.10 -7.60
N CYS A 86 4.61 8.84 -8.86
CA CYS A 86 3.70 9.70 -9.61
C CYS A 86 2.34 9.82 -8.92
N LEU A 87 1.76 8.71 -8.46
CA LEU A 87 0.48 8.73 -7.76
C LEU A 87 0.55 9.59 -6.49
N VAL A 88 1.58 9.39 -5.65
CA VAL A 88 1.80 10.19 -4.44
C VAL A 88 1.92 11.68 -4.79
N THR A 89 2.69 12.01 -5.83
CA THR A 89 2.83 13.38 -6.31
C THR A 89 1.48 14.00 -6.71
N TYR A 90 0.68 13.30 -7.51
CA TYR A 90 -0.64 13.77 -7.92
C TYR A 90 -1.61 13.94 -6.75
N LEU A 91 -1.58 13.03 -5.77
CA LEU A 91 -2.37 13.15 -4.54
C LEU A 91 -1.95 14.38 -3.75
N ARG A 92 -0.67 14.63 -3.58
CA ARG A 92 -0.16 15.79 -2.82
C ARG A 92 -0.46 17.14 -3.44
N LEU A 93 -0.71 17.19 -4.75
CA LEU A 93 -1.22 18.40 -5.40
C LEU A 93 -2.68 18.72 -5.00
N SER A 94 -3.41 17.76 -4.44
CA SER A 94 -4.85 17.85 -4.21
C SER A 94 -5.28 17.68 -2.76
N THR A 95 -4.51 16.95 -1.94
CA THR A 95 -4.85 16.65 -0.53
C THR A 95 -3.62 16.52 0.35
N GLN A 96 -3.83 16.71 1.66
CA GLN A 96 -2.85 16.43 2.72
C GLN A 96 -3.24 15.20 3.56
N ASP A 97 -4.22 14.42 3.12
CA ASP A 97 -4.68 13.23 3.83
C ASP A 97 -3.58 12.15 3.90
N ASP A 98 -3.70 11.23 4.85
CA ASP A 98 -2.73 10.14 5.00
C ASP A 98 -2.67 9.27 3.73
N ILE A 99 -1.46 8.99 3.26
CA ILE A 99 -1.19 7.96 2.27
C ILE A 99 -0.47 6.81 2.98
N VAL A 100 -1.08 5.64 2.96
CA VAL A 100 -0.57 4.42 3.57
C VAL A 100 -0.09 3.49 2.46
N ILE A 101 1.16 3.05 2.54
CA ILE A 101 1.77 2.16 1.54
C ILE A 101 2.10 0.83 2.21
N TYR A 102 1.51 -0.23 1.72
CA TYR A 102 1.75 -1.60 2.18
C TYR A 102 2.87 -2.23 1.36
N THR A 103 3.90 -2.71 2.02
CA THR A 103 4.99 -3.43 1.35
C THR A 103 5.38 -4.70 2.09
N GLY A 104 5.82 -5.69 1.34
CA GLY A 104 6.53 -6.85 1.85
C GLY A 104 8.02 -6.63 2.03
N TYR A 105 8.55 -5.50 1.62
CA TYR A 105 9.96 -5.17 1.86
C TYR A 105 10.22 -4.84 3.32
N TYR A 106 11.44 -5.12 3.79
CA TYR A 106 11.97 -4.54 5.02
C TYR A 106 12.50 -3.14 4.74
N LYS A 107 12.56 -2.31 5.77
CA LYS A 107 12.91 -0.89 5.65
C LYS A 107 14.25 -0.67 4.94
N GLU A 108 15.24 -1.49 5.25
CA GLU A 108 16.59 -1.41 4.71
C GLU A 108 16.67 -1.71 3.21
N GLU A 109 15.73 -2.50 2.70
CA GLU A 109 15.68 -2.89 1.28
C GLU A 109 15.20 -1.76 0.37
N ILE A 110 14.47 -0.78 0.92
CA ILE A 110 13.83 0.30 0.18
C ILE A 110 14.19 1.70 0.72
N GLU A 111 15.30 1.83 1.45
CA GLU A 111 15.72 3.09 2.08
C GLU A 111 15.82 4.25 1.09
N VAL A 112 16.30 4.00 -0.12
CA VAL A 112 16.38 5.01 -1.19
C VAL A 112 14.99 5.59 -1.49
N TYR A 113 14.00 4.73 -1.69
CA TYR A 113 12.63 5.14 -1.98
C TYR A 113 11.97 5.85 -0.79
N ILE A 114 12.26 5.40 0.44
CA ILE A 114 11.79 6.07 1.67
C ILE A 114 12.29 7.50 1.71
N ASN A 115 13.57 7.73 1.40
CA ASN A 115 14.15 9.07 1.41
C ASN A 115 13.53 9.98 0.34
N GLU A 116 13.16 9.44 -0.81
CA GLU A 116 12.40 10.18 -1.83
C GLU A 116 10.97 10.50 -1.38
N LEU A 117 10.30 9.57 -0.68
CA LEU A 117 8.94 9.78 -0.16
C LEU A 117 8.86 10.78 1.00
N LYS A 118 9.94 10.94 1.79
CA LYS A 118 9.96 11.86 2.93
C LYS A 118 9.77 13.34 2.56
N VAL A 119 9.91 13.71 1.30
CA VAL A 119 9.62 15.07 0.82
C VAL A 119 8.11 15.38 0.82
N PHE A 120 7.29 14.35 0.87
CA PHE A 120 5.83 14.46 0.93
C PHE A 120 5.35 14.30 2.38
N PRO A 121 4.43 15.13 2.86
CA PRO A 121 3.87 14.99 4.20
C PRO A 121 2.87 13.82 4.30
N ASN A 122 2.68 13.33 5.52
CA ASN A 122 1.65 12.33 5.87
C ASN A 122 1.76 11.00 5.11
N ILE A 123 2.98 10.50 4.96
CA ILE A 123 3.25 9.17 4.42
C ILE A 123 3.45 8.17 5.57
N ILE A 124 2.74 7.06 5.46
CA ILE A 124 2.85 5.91 6.37
C ILE A 124 3.24 4.70 5.54
N ILE A 125 4.21 3.93 5.99
CA ILE A 125 4.59 2.68 5.32
C ILE A 125 4.42 1.51 6.30
N LYS A 126 3.70 0.48 5.85
CA LYS A 126 3.62 -0.82 6.53
C LYS A 126 4.66 -1.74 5.91
N PHE A 127 5.63 -2.16 6.71
CA PHE A 127 6.77 -3.00 6.35
C PHE A 127 6.56 -4.47 6.70
N GLY A 128 7.37 -5.30 6.09
CA GLY A 128 7.60 -6.70 6.47
C GLY A 128 6.77 -7.70 5.69
N ARG A 129 7.42 -8.81 5.37
CA ARG A 129 6.85 -9.94 4.67
C ARG A 129 5.82 -10.66 5.53
N TYR A 130 4.81 -11.22 4.88
CA TYR A 130 3.95 -12.16 5.56
C TYR A 130 4.70 -13.47 5.83
N ILE A 131 4.68 -13.91 7.08
CA ILE A 131 5.24 -15.18 7.55
C ILE A 131 4.09 -16.01 8.13
N PRO A 132 3.75 -17.17 7.53
CA PRO A 132 2.70 -18.03 8.06
C PRO A 132 3.06 -18.61 9.42
N GLY A 133 2.07 -18.75 10.29
CA GLY A 133 2.25 -19.31 11.65
C GLY A 133 2.74 -18.32 12.70
N CYS A 134 3.09 -17.10 12.33
CA CYS A 134 3.37 -16.03 13.30
C CYS A 134 2.09 -15.49 13.93
N GLU A 135 2.22 -14.94 15.13
CA GLU A 135 1.09 -14.34 15.83
C GLU A 135 0.67 -13.02 15.20
N LYS A 136 -0.64 -12.78 15.15
CA LYS A 136 -1.18 -11.48 14.79
C LYS A 136 -0.97 -10.52 15.94
N HIS A 137 -0.66 -9.26 15.63
CA HIS A 137 -0.57 -8.21 16.64
C HIS A 137 -1.25 -6.94 16.16
N TYR A 138 -1.64 -6.11 17.12
CA TYR A 138 -2.25 -4.81 16.84
C TYR A 138 -1.16 -3.77 16.55
N ASP A 139 -1.32 -3.04 15.44
CA ASP A 139 -0.44 -1.94 15.07
C ASP A 139 -1.14 -0.60 15.35
N GLU A 140 -0.58 0.18 16.25
CA GLU A 140 -1.14 1.46 16.71
C GLU A 140 -1.16 2.53 15.60
N VAL A 141 -0.19 2.49 14.67
CA VAL A 141 -0.12 3.47 13.58
C VAL A 141 -1.25 3.25 12.60
N LEU A 142 -1.47 2.00 12.22
CA LEU A 142 -2.56 1.62 11.30
C LEU A 142 -3.91 1.52 11.99
N GLY A 143 -3.94 1.18 13.28
CA GLY A 143 -5.16 0.92 14.05
C GLY A 143 -5.86 -0.39 13.65
N ILE A 144 -5.11 -1.37 13.20
CA ILE A 144 -5.59 -2.70 12.77
C ILE A 144 -4.65 -3.81 13.24
N TYR A 145 -5.11 -5.08 13.14
CA TYR A 145 -4.26 -6.23 13.37
C TYR A 145 -3.47 -6.59 12.12
N LEU A 146 -2.14 -6.72 12.27
CA LEU A 146 -1.25 -7.25 11.25
C LEU A 146 -1.16 -8.77 11.32
N ALA A 147 -0.87 -9.40 10.18
CA ALA A 147 -0.98 -10.85 10.01
C ALA A 147 0.21 -11.65 10.58
N SER A 148 1.35 -11.01 10.81
CA SER A 148 2.54 -11.62 11.40
C SER A 148 3.32 -10.59 12.24
N ASP A 149 3.99 -11.07 13.28
CA ASP A 149 4.64 -10.26 14.32
C ASP A 149 5.85 -9.44 13.84
N ASN A 150 6.45 -9.83 12.72
CA ASN A 150 7.54 -9.09 12.07
C ASN A 150 7.05 -7.88 11.25
N GLN A 151 5.75 -7.72 11.07
CA GLN A 151 5.17 -6.60 10.33
C GLN A 151 4.95 -5.42 11.26
N TYR A 152 5.14 -4.21 10.78
CA TYR A 152 4.88 -2.99 11.54
C TYR A 152 4.66 -1.81 10.60
N ALA A 153 4.06 -0.74 11.09
CA ALA A 153 3.92 0.48 10.34
C ALA A 153 4.66 1.65 10.99
N GLU A 154 5.13 2.55 10.16
CA GLU A 154 5.82 3.78 10.58
C GLU A 154 5.31 4.97 9.76
N ARG A 155 5.03 6.08 10.44
CA ARG A 155 4.86 7.37 9.78
C ARG A 155 6.23 7.93 9.47
N ILE A 156 6.58 8.03 8.20
CA ILE A 156 7.92 8.47 7.78
C ILE A 156 8.02 9.98 7.54
N SER A 157 6.87 10.66 7.48
CA SER A 157 6.78 12.13 7.32
C SER A 157 5.44 12.68 7.79
#